data_e30ac98ede82593a4e8964a3f82e926e
#
_entry.id   e30ac98ede82593a4e8964a3f82e926e
#
_cell.length_a   1.000
_cell.length_b   1.000
_cell.length_c   1.000
_cell.angle_alpha   90.00
_cell.angle_beta   90.00
_cell.angle_gamma   90.00
#
_symmetry.space_group_name_H-M   'P 1'
#
loop_
_entity.id
_entity.type
_entity.pdbx_description
1 polymer ?
#
loop_
_entity_poly.entity_id
_entity_poly.type
_entity_poly.pdbx_seq_one_letter_code
_entity_poly.pdbx_strand_id
1 'polypeptide(L)'
;MFEPKNFAANVRKYRQRQHLTQTEIAKRLFVTPQTVSKWENAEAAPDLFNLCNLAKLLSVSIDQLLSSQNDQSECINMIGIDGGNIKTELCLFREDGRVLNHLTLGGTNPNTVGMETACRILQLGIDQLLSMENNVQGLFAGFAGMDSDYNRKTISQFLKKQYPRMQSYVDSDVQNVIHCVRGLEKCTAVVCGSGSVVFGADGASLHQAGGYGYLFDDAGSGYHIGRDVLHTCLLMEDGILPQSLLLQMTQKQLGGSVRSRLDWLYARGVDYIASYASLAFEAYGQGDAAANNILRQNFDRLAELIDHVRSACDCGNAIVLSGELMVYRPILERFLREALGEGVSLLFPELPPFYGACVRCCSLCGVQPNPIEFDENFRRTLVR
;
A
#
# COMPACT_ATOMS: atom_id res chain seq x y z
N MET A 1 -16.77 29.93 3.34
CA MET A 1 -17.65 31.04 2.85
C MET A 1 -16.93 31.67 1.67
N PHE A 2 -17.63 31.96 0.55
CA PHE A 2 -17.00 32.58 -0.65
C PHE A 2 -16.48 33.99 -0.33
N GLU A 3 -15.18 34.23 -0.52
CA GLU A 3 -14.54 35.51 -0.33
C GLU A 3 -14.09 36.08 -1.69
N PRO A 4 -14.72 37.14 -2.21
CA PRO A 4 -14.43 37.70 -3.52
C PRO A 4 -12.97 38.10 -3.73
N LYS A 5 -12.27 38.55 -2.67
CA LYS A 5 -10.85 38.96 -2.74
C LYS A 5 -9.94 37.77 -3.02
N ASN A 6 -10.21 36.58 -2.43
CA ASN A 6 -9.43 35.37 -2.65
C ASN A 6 -9.61 34.87 -4.07
N PHE A 7 -10.85 34.81 -4.55
CA PHE A 7 -11.16 34.46 -5.93
C PHE A 7 -10.40 35.37 -6.92
N ALA A 8 -10.47 36.69 -6.74
CA ALA A 8 -9.80 37.66 -7.61
C ALA A 8 -8.29 37.47 -7.67
N ALA A 9 -7.68 37.25 -6.51
CA ALA A 9 -6.24 37.00 -6.42
C ALA A 9 -5.83 35.70 -7.11
N ASN A 10 -6.64 34.63 -6.95
CA ASN A 10 -6.40 33.33 -7.59
C ASN A 10 -6.53 33.41 -9.13
N VAL A 11 -7.56 34.07 -9.64
CA VAL A 11 -7.73 34.26 -11.08
C VAL A 11 -6.50 35.00 -11.68
N ARG A 12 -6.04 36.07 -11.03
CA ARG A 12 -4.84 36.81 -11.46
C ARG A 12 -3.59 35.93 -11.43
N LYS A 13 -3.38 35.17 -10.35
CA LYS A 13 -2.26 34.24 -10.16
C LYS A 13 -2.20 33.18 -11.25
N TYR A 14 -3.31 32.46 -11.47
CA TYR A 14 -3.36 31.38 -12.46
C TYR A 14 -3.28 31.89 -13.90
N ARG A 15 -3.86 33.05 -14.19
CA ARG A 15 -3.67 33.73 -15.50
C ARG A 15 -2.20 34.01 -15.78
N GLN A 16 -1.49 34.60 -14.81
CA GLN A 16 -0.07 34.92 -14.94
C GLN A 16 0.79 33.63 -15.12
N ARG A 17 0.47 32.57 -14.41
CA ARG A 17 1.14 31.29 -14.58
C ARG A 17 0.98 30.68 -15.96
N GLN A 18 -0.16 30.89 -16.59
CA GLN A 18 -0.45 30.45 -17.97
C GLN A 18 0.04 31.47 -19.02
N HIS A 19 0.74 32.52 -18.61
CA HIS A 19 1.20 33.61 -19.50
C HIS A 19 0.08 34.26 -20.32
N LEU A 20 -1.16 34.28 -19.82
CA LEU A 20 -2.33 34.82 -20.49
C LEU A 20 -2.52 36.30 -20.09
N THR A 21 -2.98 37.10 -21.06
CA THR A 21 -3.49 38.46 -20.81
C THR A 21 -4.99 38.42 -20.45
N GLN A 22 -5.49 39.49 -19.80
CA GLN A 22 -6.94 39.61 -19.55
C GLN A 22 -7.75 39.61 -20.85
N THR A 23 -7.18 40.19 -21.92
CA THR A 23 -7.80 40.20 -23.25
C THR A 23 -7.91 38.81 -23.88
N GLU A 24 -6.91 37.94 -23.68
CA GLU A 24 -6.95 36.56 -24.18
C GLU A 24 -7.98 35.72 -23.44
N ILE A 25 -8.08 35.86 -22.09
CA ILE A 25 -9.14 35.22 -21.32
C ILE A 25 -10.52 35.71 -21.80
N ALA A 26 -10.69 36.99 -21.91
CA ALA A 26 -11.95 37.61 -22.37
C ALA A 26 -12.38 37.08 -23.73
N LYS A 27 -11.45 36.99 -24.68
CA LYS A 27 -11.71 36.40 -26.01
C LYS A 27 -12.15 34.94 -25.96
N ARG A 28 -11.50 34.14 -25.15
CA ARG A 28 -11.80 32.70 -25.04
C ARG A 28 -13.10 32.39 -24.28
N LEU A 29 -13.48 33.29 -23.37
CA LEU A 29 -14.73 33.15 -22.58
C LEU A 29 -15.89 33.93 -23.17
N PHE A 30 -15.71 34.61 -24.31
CA PHE A 30 -16.72 35.47 -24.95
C PHE A 30 -17.27 36.59 -24.05
N VAL A 31 -16.40 37.16 -23.23
CA VAL A 31 -16.71 38.31 -22.36
C VAL A 31 -15.83 39.53 -22.73
N THR A 32 -16.05 40.67 -22.08
CA THR A 32 -15.20 41.85 -22.30
C THR A 32 -13.94 41.78 -21.42
N PRO A 33 -12.81 42.44 -21.85
CA PRO A 33 -11.63 42.56 -20.97
C PRO A 33 -11.95 43.25 -19.65
N GLN A 34 -12.87 44.21 -19.65
CA GLN A 34 -13.35 44.90 -18.45
C GLN A 34 -14.06 43.94 -17.48
N THR A 35 -14.78 42.91 -17.99
CA THR A 35 -15.39 41.91 -17.18
C THR A 35 -14.33 41.07 -16.45
N VAL A 36 -13.28 40.63 -17.16
CA VAL A 36 -12.17 39.91 -16.55
C VAL A 36 -11.43 40.79 -15.51
N SER A 37 -11.21 42.05 -15.83
CA SER A 37 -10.62 43.00 -14.89
C SER A 37 -11.44 43.15 -13.61
N LYS A 38 -12.78 43.24 -13.70
CA LYS A 38 -13.67 43.27 -12.52
C LYS A 38 -13.56 42.02 -11.68
N TRP A 39 -13.44 40.82 -12.29
CA TRP A 39 -13.21 39.57 -11.57
C TRP A 39 -11.88 39.61 -10.81
N GLU A 40 -10.79 40.08 -11.44
CA GLU A 40 -9.47 40.17 -10.82
C GLU A 40 -9.32 41.31 -9.78
N ASN A 41 -10.27 42.22 -9.71
CA ASN A 41 -10.32 43.30 -8.72
C ASN A 41 -11.39 43.07 -7.62
N ALA A 42 -12.02 41.89 -7.60
CA ALA A 42 -13.11 41.57 -6.68
C ALA A 42 -14.34 42.48 -6.77
N GLU A 43 -14.53 43.19 -7.90
CA GLU A 43 -15.66 44.07 -8.16
C GLU A 43 -16.91 43.31 -8.65
N ALA A 44 -16.69 42.11 -9.23
CA ALA A 44 -17.72 41.19 -9.68
C ALA A 44 -17.25 39.76 -9.60
N ALA A 45 -18.18 38.80 -9.56
CA ALA A 45 -17.93 37.37 -9.71
C ALA A 45 -18.48 36.87 -11.06
N PRO A 46 -17.85 35.85 -11.69
CA PRO A 46 -18.43 35.21 -12.85
C PRO A 46 -19.68 34.44 -12.46
N ASP A 47 -20.61 34.31 -13.41
CA ASP A 47 -21.68 33.34 -13.28
C ASP A 47 -21.13 31.90 -13.31
N LEU A 48 -21.97 30.92 -12.99
CA LEU A 48 -21.56 29.51 -12.90
C LEU A 48 -20.96 28.99 -14.21
N PHE A 49 -21.51 29.42 -15.35
CA PHE A 49 -21.02 28.99 -16.67
C PHE A 49 -19.61 29.53 -16.93
N ASN A 50 -19.41 30.82 -16.70
CA ASN A 50 -18.11 31.47 -16.85
C ASN A 50 -17.09 30.95 -15.82
N LEU A 51 -17.51 30.63 -14.59
CA LEU A 51 -16.65 30.06 -13.58
C LEU A 51 -16.12 28.69 -14.01
N CYS A 52 -16.96 27.79 -14.52
CA CYS A 52 -16.57 26.49 -15.03
C CYS A 52 -15.61 26.60 -16.22
N ASN A 53 -15.88 27.52 -17.16
CA ASN A 53 -15.03 27.71 -18.33
C ASN A 53 -13.69 28.38 -17.97
N LEU A 54 -13.68 29.30 -17.02
CA LEU A 54 -12.47 29.93 -16.49
C LEU A 54 -11.58 28.89 -15.80
N ALA A 55 -12.14 28.01 -14.98
CA ALA A 55 -11.40 26.94 -14.33
C ALA A 55 -10.74 26.00 -15.37
N LYS A 56 -11.48 25.57 -16.39
CA LYS A 56 -10.94 24.78 -17.51
C LYS A 56 -9.83 25.51 -18.26
N LEU A 57 -10.05 26.81 -18.58
CA LEU A 57 -9.09 27.62 -19.32
C LEU A 57 -7.78 27.79 -18.56
N LEU A 58 -7.85 27.94 -17.24
CA LEU A 58 -6.71 28.09 -16.35
C LEU A 58 -6.11 26.76 -15.90
N SER A 59 -6.71 25.62 -16.30
CA SER A 59 -6.30 24.26 -15.90
C SER A 59 -6.27 24.06 -14.39
N VAL A 60 -7.31 24.56 -13.70
CA VAL A 60 -7.47 24.45 -12.25
C VAL A 60 -8.90 23.99 -11.89
N SER A 61 -9.09 23.48 -10.67
CA SER A 61 -10.43 23.21 -10.16
C SER A 61 -11.17 24.50 -9.74
N ILE A 62 -12.50 24.44 -9.69
CA ILE A 62 -13.30 25.53 -9.14
C ILE A 62 -12.92 25.80 -7.68
N ASP A 63 -12.68 24.75 -6.91
CA ASP A 63 -12.24 24.85 -5.51
C ASP A 63 -10.92 25.63 -5.38
N GLN A 64 -9.97 25.40 -6.28
CA GLN A 64 -8.71 26.16 -6.32
C GLN A 64 -8.93 27.65 -6.65
N LEU A 65 -9.92 27.98 -7.45
CA LEU A 65 -10.27 29.38 -7.70
C LEU A 65 -10.95 30.05 -6.50
N LEU A 66 -11.70 29.29 -5.70
CA LEU A 66 -12.49 29.79 -4.59
C LEU A 66 -11.78 29.76 -3.23
N SER A 67 -10.67 28.99 -3.10
CA SER A 67 -9.91 28.83 -1.84
C SER A 67 -9.26 30.14 -1.36
N SER A 68 -9.09 30.28 -0.05
CA SER A 68 -8.36 31.41 0.53
C SER A 68 -6.88 31.36 0.20
N GLN A 69 -6.22 32.50 0.07
CA GLN A 69 -4.75 32.56 -0.14
C GLN A 69 -3.97 31.98 1.05
N ASN A 70 -4.55 31.92 2.23
CA ASN A 70 -3.94 31.28 3.40
C ASN A 70 -4.01 29.73 3.33
N ASP A 71 -4.90 29.16 2.49
CA ASP A 71 -4.91 27.71 2.21
C ASP A 71 -3.91 27.31 1.13
N GLN A 72 -3.20 28.27 0.54
CA GLN A 72 -2.16 28.08 -0.48
C GLN A 72 -0.76 28.44 0.05
N SER A 73 -0.38 28.06 1.26
CA SER A 73 0.97 27.57 1.47
C SER A 73 1.22 26.56 0.35
N GLU A 74 2.36 26.60 -0.33
CA GLU A 74 2.68 25.63 -1.39
C GLU A 74 2.57 24.24 -0.80
N CYS A 75 1.36 23.64 -0.87
CA CYS A 75 1.12 22.31 -0.30
C CYS A 75 2.07 21.34 -0.97
N ILE A 76 2.84 20.65 -0.18
CA ILE A 76 3.81 19.69 -0.67
C ILE A 76 3.05 18.45 -1.11
N ASN A 77 3.15 18.12 -2.40
CA ASN A 77 2.63 16.87 -2.93
C ASN A 77 3.75 15.83 -2.94
N MET A 78 3.39 14.61 -2.65
CA MET A 78 4.31 13.48 -2.52
C MET A 78 3.71 12.22 -3.10
N ILE A 79 4.54 11.20 -3.34
CA ILE A 79 4.12 9.88 -3.80
C ILE A 79 4.58 8.83 -2.79
N GLY A 80 3.63 8.03 -2.31
CA GLY A 80 3.89 6.79 -1.56
C GLY A 80 3.66 5.58 -2.45
N ILE A 81 4.57 4.61 -2.44
CA ILE A 81 4.49 3.40 -3.26
C ILE A 81 4.64 2.16 -2.39
N ASP A 82 3.73 1.20 -2.61
CA ASP A 82 3.80 -0.15 -2.05
C ASP A 82 3.89 -1.15 -3.20
N GLY A 83 5.06 -1.78 -3.34
CA GLY A 83 5.37 -2.66 -4.46
C GLY A 83 5.52 -4.12 -4.04
N GLY A 84 4.56 -4.96 -4.43
CA GLY A 84 4.55 -6.39 -4.15
C GLY A 84 4.89 -7.27 -5.35
N ASN A 85 4.70 -8.57 -5.17
CA ASN A 85 4.90 -9.58 -6.21
C ASN A 85 3.82 -9.50 -7.31
N ILE A 86 2.58 -9.25 -6.94
CA ILE A 86 1.41 -9.33 -7.82
C ILE A 86 0.95 -7.94 -8.27
N LYS A 87 0.93 -6.99 -7.34
CA LYS A 87 0.49 -5.61 -7.58
C LYS A 87 1.44 -4.59 -6.98
N THR A 88 1.35 -3.38 -7.51
CA THR A 88 2.01 -2.18 -6.99
C THR A 88 0.98 -1.08 -6.88
N GLU A 89 0.89 -0.47 -5.71
CA GLU A 89 -0.04 0.61 -5.41
C GLU A 89 0.75 1.92 -5.27
N LEU A 90 0.36 2.93 -6.05
CA LEU A 90 0.98 4.25 -6.03
C LEU A 90 -0.07 5.26 -5.58
N CYS A 91 0.26 6.06 -4.59
CA CYS A 91 -0.61 7.08 -4.03
C CYS A 91 0.03 8.46 -4.18
N LEU A 92 -0.58 9.33 -4.96
CA LEU A 92 -0.26 10.76 -5.00
C LEU A 92 -1.08 11.45 -3.91
N PHE A 93 -0.41 12.11 -3.01
CA PHE A 93 -1.05 12.71 -1.84
C PHE A 93 -0.43 14.05 -1.47
N ARG A 94 -1.16 14.84 -0.73
CA ARG A 94 -0.75 16.13 -0.19
C ARG A 94 -0.26 15.98 1.26
N GLU A 95 0.60 16.88 1.72
CA GLU A 95 1.17 16.87 3.07
C GLU A 95 0.14 16.80 4.20
N ASP A 96 -1.11 17.23 3.96
CA ASP A 96 -2.22 17.13 4.92
C ASP A 96 -2.95 15.77 4.88
N GLY A 97 -2.46 14.81 4.13
CA GLY A 97 -3.02 13.47 3.99
C GLY A 97 -4.09 13.29 2.92
N ARG A 98 -4.48 14.34 2.20
CA ARG A 98 -5.46 14.19 1.10
C ARG A 98 -4.88 13.39 -0.04
N VAL A 99 -5.51 12.28 -0.38
CA VAL A 99 -5.21 11.50 -1.57
C VAL A 99 -5.74 12.26 -2.78
N LEU A 100 -4.82 12.61 -3.69
CA LEU A 100 -5.14 13.30 -4.95
C LEU A 100 -5.41 12.30 -6.06
N ASN A 101 -4.68 11.18 -6.05
CA ASN A 101 -4.88 10.07 -6.98
C ASN A 101 -4.27 8.77 -6.42
N HIS A 102 -4.80 7.64 -6.87
CA HIS A 102 -4.32 6.30 -6.51
C HIS A 102 -4.35 5.42 -7.75
N LEU A 103 -3.26 4.66 -7.98
CA LEU A 103 -3.10 3.75 -9.10
C LEU A 103 -2.72 2.38 -8.60
N THR A 104 -3.26 1.35 -9.24
CA THR A 104 -2.83 -0.04 -9.05
C THR A 104 -2.28 -0.57 -10.37
N LEU A 105 -1.06 -1.08 -10.35
CA LEU A 105 -0.34 -1.65 -11.48
C LEU A 105 0.11 -3.06 -11.16
N GLY A 106 0.76 -3.73 -12.12
CA GLY A 106 1.37 -5.05 -11.93
C GLY A 106 2.51 -5.02 -10.89
N GLY A 107 2.95 -6.20 -10.45
CA GLY A 107 4.00 -6.35 -9.45
C GLY A 107 5.34 -5.73 -9.88
N THR A 108 6.09 -5.24 -8.90
CA THR A 108 7.40 -4.60 -9.11
C THR A 108 8.54 -5.25 -8.31
N ASN A 109 8.34 -6.47 -7.78
CA ASN A 109 9.45 -7.20 -7.19
C ASN A 109 10.46 -7.63 -8.28
N PRO A 110 11.71 -7.10 -8.28
CA PRO A 110 12.68 -7.41 -9.33
C PRO A 110 13.06 -8.90 -9.40
N ASN A 111 12.93 -9.62 -8.29
CA ASN A 111 13.21 -11.05 -8.23
C ASN A 111 12.15 -11.89 -8.96
N THR A 112 10.94 -11.33 -9.14
CA THR A 112 9.82 -12.01 -9.80
C THR A 112 9.66 -11.56 -11.25
N VAL A 113 9.63 -10.23 -11.50
CA VAL A 113 9.33 -9.68 -12.83
C VAL A 113 10.58 -9.24 -13.60
N GLY A 114 11.75 -9.28 -12.98
CA GLY A 114 13.00 -8.74 -13.52
C GLY A 114 13.13 -7.22 -13.33
N MET A 115 14.37 -6.75 -13.22
CA MET A 115 14.70 -5.34 -12.92
C MET A 115 14.16 -4.37 -13.97
N GLU A 116 14.31 -4.69 -15.25
CA GLU A 116 13.84 -3.83 -16.34
C GLU A 116 12.34 -3.63 -16.32
N THR A 117 11.58 -4.72 -16.12
CA THR A 117 10.12 -4.68 -16.03
C THR A 117 9.67 -3.89 -14.80
N ALA A 118 10.30 -4.09 -13.65
CA ALA A 118 10.03 -3.34 -12.42
C ALA A 118 10.22 -1.83 -12.65
N CYS A 119 11.37 -1.42 -13.19
CA CYS A 119 11.63 -0.01 -13.50
C CYS A 119 10.61 0.58 -14.49
N ARG A 120 10.21 -0.18 -15.52
CA ARG A 120 9.21 0.27 -16.51
C ARG A 120 7.83 0.47 -15.88
N ILE A 121 7.38 -0.44 -15.03
CA ILE A 121 6.09 -0.32 -14.33
C ILE A 121 6.10 0.91 -13.41
N LEU A 122 7.19 1.11 -12.66
CA LEU A 122 7.38 2.29 -11.81
C LEU A 122 7.31 3.59 -12.61
N GLN A 123 8.03 3.64 -13.73
CA GLN A 123 8.04 4.82 -14.59
C GLN A 123 6.63 5.13 -15.10
N LEU A 124 5.91 4.14 -15.63
CA LEU A 124 4.54 4.33 -16.10
C LEU A 124 3.62 4.90 -15.04
N GLY A 125 3.66 4.36 -13.82
CA GLY A 125 2.82 4.84 -12.71
C GLY A 125 3.19 6.24 -12.26
N ILE A 126 4.47 6.53 -12.08
CA ILE A 126 4.94 7.85 -11.65
C ILE A 126 4.64 8.90 -12.72
N ASP A 127 4.93 8.64 -14.00
CA ASP A 127 4.66 9.57 -15.10
C ASP A 127 3.15 9.85 -15.23
N GLN A 128 2.30 8.86 -15.02
CA GLN A 128 0.85 9.05 -15.00
C GLN A 128 0.42 9.97 -13.86
N LEU A 129 0.94 9.81 -12.64
CA LEU A 129 0.65 10.69 -11.51
C LEU A 129 1.18 12.10 -11.75
N LEU A 130 2.40 12.25 -12.27
CA LEU A 130 3.01 13.54 -12.59
C LEU A 130 2.30 14.29 -13.73
N SER A 131 1.60 13.59 -14.61
CA SER A 131 0.74 14.23 -15.62
C SER A 131 -0.47 14.97 -15.04
N MET A 132 -0.90 14.56 -13.84
CA MET A 132 -2.02 15.17 -13.12
C MET A 132 -1.58 16.29 -12.18
N GLU A 133 -0.38 16.17 -11.61
CA GLU A 133 0.18 17.14 -10.66
C GLU A 133 1.70 17.20 -10.81
N ASN A 134 2.23 18.34 -11.25
CA ASN A 134 3.66 18.53 -11.56
C ASN A 134 4.49 18.93 -10.34
N ASN A 135 3.85 19.42 -9.26
CA ASN A 135 4.56 19.92 -8.08
C ASN A 135 4.71 18.79 -7.03
N VAL A 136 5.40 17.71 -7.40
CA VAL A 136 5.70 16.59 -6.49
C VAL A 136 7.14 16.72 -6.02
N GLN A 137 7.34 16.84 -4.70
CA GLN A 137 8.64 17.10 -4.10
C GLN A 137 9.33 15.85 -3.55
N GLY A 138 8.54 14.84 -3.14
CA GLY A 138 9.05 13.63 -2.52
C GLY A 138 8.39 12.36 -3.00
N LEU A 139 9.16 11.28 -2.95
CA LEU A 139 8.71 9.93 -3.24
C LEU A 139 9.35 8.95 -2.26
N PHE A 140 8.54 8.12 -1.64
CA PHE A 140 9.00 6.94 -0.93
C PHE A 140 8.40 5.68 -1.56
N ALA A 141 9.25 4.70 -1.78
CA ALA A 141 8.86 3.44 -2.39
C ALA A 141 9.38 2.26 -1.57
N GLY A 142 8.45 1.55 -0.94
CA GLY A 142 8.71 0.28 -0.27
C GLY A 142 8.37 -0.87 -1.18
N PHE A 143 9.33 -1.76 -1.45
CA PHE A 143 9.17 -2.88 -2.37
C PHE A 143 9.57 -4.20 -1.77
N ALA A 144 8.86 -5.26 -2.11
CA ALA A 144 9.33 -6.62 -1.93
C ALA A 144 10.62 -6.86 -2.75
N GLY A 145 11.56 -7.64 -2.20
CA GLY A 145 12.83 -7.96 -2.86
C GLY A 145 13.92 -6.88 -2.74
N MET A 146 13.74 -5.92 -1.82
CA MET A 146 14.76 -4.89 -1.52
C MET A 146 15.79 -5.33 -0.46
N ASP A 147 15.76 -6.57 -0.03
CA ASP A 147 16.78 -7.13 0.87
C ASP A 147 18.15 -7.18 0.20
N SER A 148 18.19 -7.26 -1.13
CA SER A 148 19.40 -7.15 -1.94
C SER A 148 19.85 -5.68 -2.08
N ASP A 149 21.05 -5.38 -1.61
CA ASP A 149 21.70 -4.09 -1.84
C ASP A 149 21.79 -3.70 -3.33
N TYR A 150 21.93 -4.69 -4.20
CA TYR A 150 21.95 -4.48 -5.65
C TYR A 150 20.60 -3.93 -6.14
N ASN A 151 19.50 -4.57 -5.77
CA ASN A 151 18.15 -4.15 -6.18
C ASN A 151 17.87 -2.74 -5.67
N ARG A 152 18.10 -2.49 -4.38
CA ARG A 152 17.88 -1.19 -3.73
C ARG A 152 18.67 -0.07 -4.41
N LYS A 153 19.97 -0.29 -4.66
CA LYS A 153 20.85 0.68 -5.34
C LYS A 153 20.39 0.94 -6.78
N THR A 154 20.03 -0.11 -7.51
CA THR A 154 19.65 0.01 -8.92
C THR A 154 18.36 0.81 -9.09
N ILE A 155 17.31 0.50 -8.32
CA ILE A 155 16.05 1.25 -8.38
C ILE A 155 16.24 2.69 -7.88
N SER A 156 17.01 2.90 -6.81
CA SER A 156 17.31 4.24 -6.30
C SER A 156 18.04 5.11 -7.34
N GLN A 157 19.02 4.55 -8.05
CA GLN A 157 19.73 5.25 -9.13
C GLN A 157 18.81 5.54 -10.31
N PHE A 158 17.93 4.59 -10.67
CA PHE A 158 16.93 4.78 -11.72
C PHE A 158 16.01 5.95 -11.38
N LEU A 159 15.40 5.99 -10.19
CA LEU A 159 14.50 7.06 -9.77
C LEU A 159 15.21 8.43 -9.73
N LYS A 160 16.42 8.51 -9.17
CA LYS A 160 17.20 9.75 -9.13
C LYS A 160 17.55 10.27 -10.51
N LYS A 161 17.83 9.38 -11.47
CA LYS A 161 18.13 9.76 -12.86
C LYS A 161 16.88 10.24 -13.60
N GLN A 162 15.76 9.57 -13.44
CA GLN A 162 14.51 9.91 -14.14
C GLN A 162 13.82 11.14 -13.54
N TYR A 163 13.89 11.29 -12.22
CA TYR A 163 13.17 12.34 -11.47
C TYR A 163 14.12 13.19 -10.60
N PRO A 164 15.10 13.90 -11.19
CA PRO A 164 16.18 14.58 -10.44
C PRO A 164 15.71 15.72 -9.54
N ARG A 165 14.48 16.24 -9.75
CA ARG A 165 13.89 17.31 -8.93
C ARG A 165 13.14 16.80 -7.72
N MET A 166 12.91 15.49 -7.64
CA MET A 166 12.13 14.86 -6.59
C MET A 166 13.06 14.12 -5.62
N GLN A 167 12.88 14.33 -4.33
CA GLN A 167 13.58 13.55 -3.30
C GLN A 167 13.02 12.12 -3.31
N SER A 168 13.80 11.15 -3.76
CA SER A 168 13.37 9.76 -3.88
C SER A 168 14.10 8.84 -2.91
N TYR A 169 13.33 8.02 -2.20
CA TYR A 169 13.79 7.04 -1.23
C TYR A 169 13.24 5.66 -1.56
N VAL A 170 14.08 4.64 -1.43
CA VAL A 170 13.74 3.25 -1.72
C VAL A 170 14.14 2.37 -0.55
N ASP A 171 13.23 1.54 -0.08
CA ASP A 171 13.49 0.58 1.01
C ASP A 171 12.62 -0.68 0.83
N SER A 172 12.69 -1.61 1.80
CA SER A 172 11.81 -2.78 1.87
C SER A 172 10.36 -2.38 2.11
N ASP A 173 9.42 -3.18 1.60
CA ASP A 173 7.97 -3.04 1.82
C ASP A 173 7.57 -3.16 3.31
N VAL A 174 8.40 -3.77 4.13
CA VAL A 174 8.19 -3.81 5.58
C VAL A 174 8.13 -2.42 6.20
N GLN A 175 8.84 -1.44 5.64
CA GLN A 175 8.76 -0.05 6.08
C GLN A 175 7.34 0.51 5.90
N ASN A 176 6.64 0.11 4.84
CA ASN A 176 5.25 0.47 4.65
C ASN A 176 4.39 -0.05 5.79
N VAL A 177 4.59 -1.32 6.18
CA VAL A 177 3.83 -1.96 7.27
C VAL A 177 4.10 -1.29 8.63
N ILE A 178 5.37 -1.05 8.97
CA ILE A 178 5.76 -0.39 10.22
C ILE A 178 5.10 0.99 10.34
N HIS A 179 5.17 1.79 9.28
CA HIS A 179 4.66 3.16 9.28
C HIS A 179 3.12 3.26 9.12
N CYS A 180 2.41 2.12 8.95
CA CYS A 180 0.96 2.09 9.10
C CYS A 180 0.51 2.36 10.55
N VAL A 181 1.39 2.14 11.52
CA VAL A 181 1.15 2.46 12.93
C VAL A 181 2.02 3.66 13.31
N ARG A 182 1.40 4.83 13.44
CA ARG A 182 2.13 6.07 13.72
C ARG A 182 2.81 6.04 15.10
N GLY A 183 4.00 6.64 15.16
CA GLY A 183 4.77 6.77 16.40
C GLY A 183 5.39 5.46 16.88
N LEU A 184 5.34 4.41 16.06
CA LEU A 184 5.92 3.12 16.39
C LEU A 184 7.31 3.03 15.75
N GLU A 185 8.35 3.25 16.57
CA GLU A 185 9.75 3.16 16.12
C GLU A 185 10.33 1.76 16.33
N LYS A 186 9.85 1.07 17.37
CA LYS A 186 10.29 -0.28 17.74
C LYS A 186 9.12 -1.25 17.67
N CYS A 187 9.21 -2.26 16.82
CA CYS A 187 8.17 -3.27 16.68
C CYS A 187 8.69 -4.52 15.97
N THR A 188 7.93 -5.60 16.09
CA THR A 188 8.01 -6.72 15.15
C THR A 188 6.98 -6.49 14.04
N ALA A 189 7.40 -6.46 12.78
CA ALA A 189 6.51 -6.40 11.63
C ALA A 189 6.42 -7.77 10.98
N VAL A 190 5.19 -8.24 10.74
CA VAL A 190 4.89 -9.53 10.11
C VAL A 190 4.09 -9.26 8.84
N VAL A 191 4.65 -9.64 7.71
CA VAL A 191 3.93 -9.66 6.44
C VAL A 191 3.54 -11.10 6.17
N CYS A 192 2.24 -11.38 6.06
CA CYS A 192 1.71 -12.72 5.90
C CYS A 192 0.60 -12.74 4.82
N GLY A 193 0.99 -13.19 3.63
CA GLY A 193 0.15 -13.34 2.45
C GLY A 193 0.37 -14.70 1.81
N SER A 194 0.57 -14.77 0.49
CA SER A 194 1.00 -16.01 -0.19
C SER A 194 2.36 -16.50 0.32
N GLY A 195 3.28 -15.60 0.66
CA GLY A 195 4.48 -15.84 1.45
C GLY A 195 4.38 -15.23 2.83
N SER A 196 5.43 -15.39 3.67
CA SER A 196 5.53 -14.71 4.97
C SER A 196 6.96 -14.31 5.31
N VAL A 197 7.09 -13.24 6.11
CA VAL A 197 8.37 -12.75 6.62
C VAL A 197 8.16 -12.00 7.93
N VAL A 198 9.13 -12.09 8.82
CA VAL A 198 9.15 -11.40 10.12
C VAL A 198 10.35 -10.47 10.18
N PHE A 199 10.13 -9.22 10.57
CA PHE A 199 11.18 -8.23 10.80
C PHE A 199 11.08 -7.66 12.21
N GLY A 200 12.21 -7.54 12.89
CA GLY A 200 12.34 -6.73 14.09
C GLY A 200 12.92 -5.35 13.74
N ALA A 201 12.24 -4.29 14.10
CA ALA A 201 12.70 -2.93 13.99
C ALA A 201 13.11 -2.41 15.39
N ASP A 202 14.35 -2.00 15.56
CA ASP A 202 14.87 -1.42 16.82
C ASP A 202 14.95 0.11 16.79
N GLY A 203 14.40 0.74 15.75
CA GLY A 203 14.45 2.17 15.48
C GLY A 203 15.64 2.61 14.62
N ALA A 204 16.67 1.79 14.46
CA ALA A 204 17.86 2.09 13.67
C ALA A 204 18.11 1.07 12.56
N SER A 205 17.79 -0.20 12.80
CA SER A 205 18.03 -1.32 11.89
C SER A 205 16.83 -2.25 11.80
N LEU A 206 16.85 -3.11 10.78
CA LEU A 206 15.87 -4.20 10.57
C LEU A 206 16.58 -5.55 10.70
N HIS A 207 16.00 -6.42 11.50
CA HIS A 207 16.45 -7.81 11.68
C HIS A 207 15.41 -8.75 11.07
N GLN A 208 15.78 -9.46 10.02
CA GLN A 208 14.87 -10.38 9.33
C GLN A 208 14.99 -11.79 9.87
N ALA A 209 13.85 -12.47 9.99
CA ALA A 209 13.76 -13.91 10.14
C ALA A 209 12.70 -14.45 9.20
N GLY A 210 13.01 -15.55 8.53
CA GLY A 210 12.13 -16.12 7.51
C GLY A 210 12.07 -15.30 6.22
N GLY A 211 11.10 -15.65 5.37
CA GLY A 211 10.88 -14.96 4.11
C GLY A 211 11.87 -15.33 2.99
N TYR A 212 12.47 -16.51 3.07
CA TYR A 212 13.42 -17.01 2.06
C TYR A 212 12.73 -17.73 0.90
N GLY A 213 11.41 -17.63 0.84
CA GLY A 213 10.58 -18.17 -0.23
C GLY A 213 10.07 -19.58 0.07
N TYR A 214 9.00 -19.94 -0.63
CA TYR A 214 8.17 -21.11 -0.38
C TYR A 214 8.90 -22.47 -0.38
N LEU A 215 10.08 -22.55 -1.01
CA LEU A 215 10.88 -23.78 -1.05
C LEU A 215 11.65 -24.02 0.25
N PHE A 216 12.07 -22.98 0.94
CA PHE A 216 12.98 -23.09 2.08
C PHE A 216 12.32 -22.67 3.39
N ASP A 217 11.38 -21.73 3.32
CA ASP A 217 10.73 -21.13 4.46
C ASP A 217 9.35 -20.55 4.05
N ASP A 218 8.79 -19.61 4.77
CA ASP A 218 7.47 -18.96 4.68
C ASP A 218 6.48 -19.51 5.73
N ALA A 219 6.96 -19.73 6.97
CA ALA A 219 6.14 -20.23 8.07
C ALA A 219 4.85 -19.43 8.27
N GLY A 220 3.71 -20.09 8.31
CA GLY A 220 2.39 -19.47 8.48
C GLY A 220 1.85 -18.75 7.24
N SER A 221 2.51 -18.85 6.09
CA SER A 221 2.03 -18.27 4.83
C SER A 221 0.84 -19.02 4.25
N GLY A 222 0.11 -18.35 3.33
CA GLY A 222 -0.94 -18.98 2.54
C GLY A 222 -0.44 -20.19 1.76
N TYR A 223 0.79 -20.13 1.21
CA TYR A 223 1.38 -21.27 0.52
C TYR A 223 1.59 -22.47 1.45
N HIS A 224 2.19 -22.28 2.63
CA HIS A 224 2.43 -23.39 3.57
C HIS A 224 1.11 -23.98 4.07
N ILE A 225 0.14 -23.13 4.43
CA ILE A 225 -1.19 -23.60 4.86
C ILE A 225 -1.87 -24.38 3.72
N GLY A 226 -1.88 -23.82 2.49
CA GLY A 226 -2.49 -24.49 1.33
C GLY A 226 -1.82 -25.80 0.95
N ARG A 227 -0.48 -25.83 1.00
CA ARG A 227 0.30 -27.08 0.81
C ARG A 227 -0.08 -28.13 1.87
N ASP A 228 -0.18 -27.71 3.13
CA ASP A 228 -0.52 -28.62 4.24
C ASP A 228 -1.97 -29.11 4.15
N VAL A 229 -2.90 -28.30 3.60
CA VAL A 229 -4.25 -28.74 3.24
C VAL A 229 -4.20 -29.88 2.21
N LEU A 230 -3.51 -29.66 1.09
CA LEU A 230 -3.39 -30.68 0.04
C LEU A 230 -2.70 -31.94 0.54
N HIS A 231 -1.62 -31.80 1.30
CA HIS A 231 -0.91 -32.93 1.91
C HIS A 231 -1.81 -33.73 2.89
N THR A 232 -2.52 -33.06 3.78
CA THR A 232 -3.44 -33.67 4.71
C THR A 232 -4.56 -34.43 3.99
N CYS A 233 -5.09 -33.83 2.91
CA CYS A 233 -6.09 -34.53 2.08
C CYS A 233 -5.55 -35.80 1.39
N LEU A 234 -4.29 -35.77 0.93
CA LEU A 234 -3.62 -37.00 0.41
C LEU A 234 -3.53 -38.08 1.48
N LEU A 235 -3.16 -37.77 2.72
CA LEU A 235 -3.11 -38.71 3.83
C LEU A 235 -4.49 -39.28 4.14
N MET A 236 -5.56 -38.49 3.99
CA MET A 236 -6.93 -38.95 4.13
C MET A 236 -7.35 -39.89 2.98
N GLU A 237 -6.96 -39.57 1.75
CA GLU A 237 -7.20 -40.43 0.57
C GLU A 237 -6.42 -41.76 0.65
N ASP A 238 -5.26 -41.76 1.30
CA ASP A 238 -4.45 -42.96 1.57
C ASP A 238 -4.96 -43.78 2.75
N GLY A 239 -5.96 -43.27 3.49
CA GLY A 239 -6.50 -43.95 4.69
C GLY A 239 -5.59 -43.86 5.91
N ILE A 240 -4.56 -42.99 5.88
CA ILE A 240 -3.65 -42.77 7.02
C ILE A 240 -4.33 -41.88 8.07
N LEU A 241 -5.09 -40.88 7.61
CA LEU A 241 -5.89 -40.03 8.47
C LEU A 241 -7.40 -40.26 8.23
N PRO A 242 -8.24 -40.04 9.25
CA PRO A 242 -9.68 -40.09 9.08
C PRO A 242 -10.16 -39.00 8.13
N GLN A 243 -11.14 -39.33 7.29
CA GLN A 243 -11.76 -38.35 6.41
C GLN A 243 -12.49 -37.26 7.21
N SER A 244 -12.45 -36.05 6.72
CA SER A 244 -13.07 -34.90 7.36
C SER A 244 -13.73 -33.95 6.34
N LEU A 245 -14.37 -32.89 6.83
CA LEU A 245 -14.98 -31.85 6.00
C LEU A 245 -13.94 -31.20 5.07
N LEU A 246 -12.71 -31.01 5.56
CA LEU A 246 -11.61 -30.41 4.77
C LEU A 246 -11.36 -31.19 3.47
N LEU A 247 -11.38 -32.55 3.52
CA LEU A 247 -11.22 -33.37 2.31
C LEU A 247 -12.35 -33.11 1.31
N GLN A 248 -13.60 -33.06 1.76
CA GLN A 248 -14.77 -32.84 0.90
C GLN A 248 -14.71 -31.50 0.24
N MET A 249 -14.35 -30.43 0.97
CA MET A 249 -14.20 -29.07 0.45
C MET A 249 -13.06 -28.99 -0.58
N THR A 250 -11.93 -29.63 -0.27
CA THR A 250 -10.76 -29.64 -1.17
C THR A 250 -11.07 -30.37 -2.47
N GLN A 251 -11.70 -31.55 -2.41
CA GLN A 251 -12.09 -32.31 -3.60
C GLN A 251 -13.14 -31.58 -4.44
N LYS A 252 -14.06 -30.86 -3.81
CA LYS A 252 -15.05 -30.01 -4.53
C LYS A 252 -14.37 -28.88 -5.28
N GLN A 253 -13.44 -28.16 -4.64
CA GLN A 253 -12.71 -27.06 -5.29
C GLN A 253 -11.81 -27.57 -6.42
N LEU A 254 -11.16 -28.72 -6.22
CA LEU A 254 -10.25 -29.33 -7.19
C LEU A 254 -10.97 -30.03 -8.35
N GLY A 255 -12.24 -30.36 -8.18
CA GLY A 255 -13.05 -31.12 -9.15
C GLY A 255 -12.61 -32.59 -9.27
N GLY A 256 -12.12 -33.19 -8.16
CA GLY A 256 -11.65 -34.57 -8.10
C GLY A 256 -10.78 -34.84 -6.88
N SER A 257 -10.26 -36.07 -6.78
CA SER A 257 -9.32 -36.39 -5.71
C SER A 257 -7.99 -35.69 -5.88
N VAL A 258 -7.32 -35.33 -4.79
CA VAL A 258 -6.01 -34.67 -4.82
C VAL A 258 -5.01 -35.53 -5.60
N ARG A 259 -4.99 -36.84 -5.34
CA ARG A 259 -4.14 -37.79 -6.06
C ARG A 259 -4.36 -37.77 -7.57
N SER A 260 -5.61 -37.71 -8.04
CA SER A 260 -5.92 -37.68 -9.48
C SER A 260 -5.54 -36.38 -10.17
N ARG A 261 -5.21 -35.35 -9.41
CA ARG A 261 -4.89 -34.01 -9.90
C ARG A 261 -3.44 -33.59 -9.63
N LEU A 262 -2.56 -34.47 -9.17
CA LEU A 262 -1.18 -34.15 -8.82
C LEU A 262 -0.42 -33.50 -9.97
N ASP A 263 -0.45 -34.08 -11.19
CA ASP A 263 0.25 -33.52 -12.34
C ASP A 263 -0.24 -32.10 -12.67
N TRP A 264 -1.55 -31.88 -12.51
CA TRP A 264 -2.15 -30.58 -12.73
C TRP A 264 -1.76 -29.59 -11.63
N LEU A 265 -1.65 -30.01 -10.36
CA LEU A 265 -1.20 -29.17 -9.25
C LEU A 265 0.28 -28.76 -9.42
N TYR A 266 1.15 -29.69 -9.85
CA TYR A 266 2.56 -29.40 -10.11
C TYR A 266 2.76 -28.39 -11.23
N ALA A 267 1.85 -28.31 -12.18
CA ALA A 267 1.89 -27.32 -13.27
C ALA A 267 1.41 -25.92 -12.83
N ARG A 268 0.93 -25.78 -11.59
CA ARG A 268 0.42 -24.49 -11.05
C ARG A 268 1.49 -23.78 -10.23
N GLY A 269 1.39 -22.46 -10.18
CA GLY A 269 2.29 -21.62 -9.40
C GLY A 269 1.95 -21.58 -7.91
N VAL A 270 2.80 -20.89 -7.15
CA VAL A 270 2.73 -20.70 -5.71
C VAL A 270 1.36 -20.16 -5.28
N ASP A 271 0.84 -19.14 -5.95
CA ASP A 271 -0.42 -18.49 -5.60
C ASP A 271 -1.62 -19.43 -5.71
N TYR A 272 -1.57 -20.37 -6.66
CA TYR A 272 -2.63 -21.37 -6.80
C TYR A 272 -2.65 -22.32 -5.59
N ILE A 273 -1.49 -22.78 -5.14
CA ILE A 273 -1.39 -23.61 -3.93
C ILE A 273 -1.81 -22.81 -2.69
N ALA A 274 -1.37 -21.56 -2.58
CA ALA A 274 -1.73 -20.65 -1.51
C ALA A 274 -3.26 -20.42 -1.41
N SER A 275 -3.99 -20.48 -2.52
CA SER A 275 -5.45 -20.31 -2.52
C SER A 275 -6.20 -21.38 -1.72
N TYR A 276 -5.60 -22.57 -1.51
CA TYR A 276 -6.18 -23.62 -0.67
C TYR A 276 -6.12 -23.30 0.83
N ALA A 277 -5.36 -22.29 1.25
CA ALA A 277 -5.34 -21.84 2.63
C ALA A 277 -6.75 -21.44 3.13
N SER A 278 -7.57 -20.82 2.26
CA SER A 278 -8.94 -20.43 2.59
C SER A 278 -9.78 -21.59 3.12
N LEU A 279 -9.58 -22.80 2.56
CA LEU A 279 -10.30 -24.00 2.99
C LEU A 279 -9.97 -24.42 4.41
N ALA A 280 -8.70 -24.21 4.86
CA ALA A 280 -8.34 -24.46 6.25
C ALA A 280 -9.10 -23.54 7.21
N PHE A 281 -9.19 -22.25 6.89
CA PHE A 281 -9.93 -21.29 7.72
C PHE A 281 -11.43 -21.57 7.73
N GLU A 282 -12.01 -21.89 6.57
CA GLU A 282 -13.43 -22.22 6.44
C GLU A 282 -13.80 -23.52 7.19
N ALA A 283 -13.02 -24.58 7.00
CA ALA A 283 -13.24 -25.86 7.68
C ALA A 283 -13.03 -25.73 9.20
N TYR A 284 -12.01 -24.97 9.64
CA TYR A 284 -11.82 -24.64 11.05
C TYR A 284 -13.05 -23.95 11.65
N GLY A 285 -13.63 -22.98 10.95
CA GLY A 285 -14.86 -22.30 11.38
C GLY A 285 -16.06 -23.25 11.54
N GLN A 286 -16.02 -24.41 10.88
CA GLN A 286 -17.03 -25.49 10.99
C GLN A 286 -16.63 -26.63 11.95
N GLY A 287 -15.53 -26.44 12.70
CA GLY A 287 -15.10 -27.38 13.73
C GLY A 287 -14.26 -28.55 13.21
N ASP A 288 -13.69 -28.47 12.01
CA ASP A 288 -12.83 -29.53 11.45
C ASP A 288 -11.50 -29.63 12.22
N ALA A 289 -11.23 -30.82 12.79
CA ALA A 289 -10.04 -31.04 13.60
C ALA A 289 -8.73 -31.05 12.78
N ALA A 290 -8.76 -31.48 11.52
CA ALA A 290 -7.60 -31.51 10.67
C ALA A 290 -7.21 -30.05 10.27
N ALA A 291 -8.19 -29.20 9.94
CA ALA A 291 -8.00 -27.81 9.69
C ALA A 291 -7.44 -27.06 10.92
N ASN A 292 -7.96 -27.36 12.12
CA ASN A 292 -7.41 -26.80 13.37
C ASN A 292 -5.92 -27.16 13.54
N ASN A 293 -5.54 -28.42 13.28
CA ASN A 293 -4.15 -28.85 13.41
C ASN A 293 -3.23 -28.18 12.40
N ILE A 294 -3.69 -28.01 11.15
CA ILE A 294 -2.93 -27.29 10.10
C ILE A 294 -2.67 -25.85 10.52
N LEU A 295 -3.72 -25.12 10.92
CA LEU A 295 -3.58 -23.71 11.31
C LEU A 295 -2.69 -23.57 12.56
N ARG A 296 -2.87 -24.42 13.57
CA ARG A 296 -2.05 -24.42 14.78
C ARG A 296 -0.58 -24.60 14.44
N GLN A 297 -0.21 -25.64 13.72
CA GLN A 297 1.19 -25.92 13.37
C GLN A 297 1.82 -24.77 12.57
N ASN A 298 1.08 -24.15 11.66
CA ASN A 298 1.58 -23.06 10.86
C ASN A 298 1.77 -21.77 11.70
N PHE A 299 0.83 -21.46 12.58
CA PHE A 299 0.94 -20.26 13.42
C PHE A 299 1.89 -20.42 14.61
N ASP A 300 2.07 -21.64 15.13
CA ASP A 300 3.10 -21.94 16.13
C ASP A 300 4.50 -21.68 15.53
N ARG A 301 4.77 -22.13 14.29
CA ARG A 301 6.03 -21.85 13.59
C ARG A 301 6.23 -20.35 13.31
N LEU A 302 5.16 -19.64 12.94
CA LEU A 302 5.23 -18.19 12.76
C LEU A 302 5.54 -17.48 14.09
N ALA A 303 4.95 -17.92 15.18
CA ALA A 303 5.21 -17.42 16.53
C ALA A 303 6.66 -17.67 16.97
N GLU A 304 7.24 -18.82 16.64
CA GLU A 304 8.66 -19.12 16.88
C GLU A 304 9.59 -18.10 16.17
N LEU A 305 9.29 -17.73 14.91
CA LEU A 305 10.05 -16.71 14.20
C LEU A 305 9.88 -15.32 14.85
N ILE A 306 8.66 -14.98 15.26
CA ILE A 306 8.38 -13.72 15.96
C ILE A 306 9.19 -13.65 17.26
N ASP A 307 9.17 -14.70 18.09
CA ASP A 307 9.91 -14.73 19.35
C ASP A 307 11.43 -14.75 19.14
N HIS A 308 11.91 -15.41 18.08
CA HIS A 308 13.33 -15.36 17.70
C HIS A 308 13.76 -13.91 17.40
N VAL A 309 13.02 -13.21 16.55
CA VAL A 309 13.32 -11.81 16.20
C VAL A 309 13.28 -10.90 17.43
N ARG A 310 12.27 -11.06 18.29
CA ARG A 310 12.12 -10.28 19.53
C ARG A 310 13.24 -10.53 20.53
N SER A 311 13.82 -11.73 20.49
CA SER A 311 14.98 -12.06 21.33
C SER A 311 16.29 -11.55 20.75
N ALA A 312 16.38 -11.42 19.42
CA ALA A 312 17.58 -11.00 18.72
C ALA A 312 17.78 -9.47 18.66
N CYS A 313 16.70 -8.69 18.79
CA CYS A 313 16.77 -7.22 18.77
C CYS A 313 15.79 -6.58 19.76
N ASP A 314 16.10 -5.34 20.18
CA ASP A 314 15.23 -4.54 21.07
C ASP A 314 14.07 -3.91 20.29
N CYS A 315 13.18 -4.74 19.76
CA CYS A 315 12.02 -4.30 18.96
C CYS A 315 10.73 -4.10 19.79
N GLY A 316 10.80 -4.18 21.13
CA GLY A 316 9.65 -3.96 22.01
C GLY A 316 8.59 -5.06 21.92
N ASN A 317 7.37 -4.76 22.40
CA ASN A 317 6.28 -5.73 22.53
C ASN A 317 5.19 -5.60 21.46
N ALA A 318 5.25 -4.58 20.61
CA ALA A 318 4.28 -4.38 19.54
C ALA A 318 4.60 -5.28 18.36
N ILE A 319 3.58 -5.99 17.85
CA ILE A 319 3.67 -6.83 16.66
C ILE A 319 2.65 -6.30 15.65
N VAL A 320 3.14 -5.76 14.55
CA VAL A 320 2.31 -5.23 13.46
C VAL A 320 2.12 -6.33 12.42
N LEU A 321 0.89 -6.74 12.17
CA LEU A 321 0.56 -7.79 11.23
C LEU A 321 -0.12 -7.20 9.98
N SER A 322 0.37 -7.57 8.81
CA SER A 322 -0.15 -7.14 7.51
C SER A 322 -0.13 -8.29 6.52
N GLY A 323 -0.78 -8.11 5.37
CA GLY A 323 -0.84 -9.07 4.28
C GLY A 323 -2.22 -9.67 4.09
N GLU A 324 -2.35 -10.51 3.05
CA GLU A 324 -3.64 -11.02 2.58
C GLU A 324 -4.36 -11.92 3.60
N LEU A 325 -3.61 -12.62 4.49
CA LEU A 325 -4.22 -13.47 5.51
C LEU A 325 -4.93 -12.68 6.62
N MET A 326 -4.80 -11.35 6.65
CA MET A 326 -5.51 -10.49 7.63
C MET A 326 -7.03 -10.51 7.47
N VAL A 327 -7.55 -10.96 6.34
CA VAL A 327 -9.00 -11.25 6.18
C VAL A 327 -9.49 -12.29 7.19
N TYR A 328 -8.61 -13.16 7.68
CA TYR A 328 -8.88 -14.16 8.72
C TYR A 328 -8.41 -13.72 10.12
N ARG A 329 -8.26 -12.40 10.35
CA ARG A 329 -7.74 -11.82 11.60
C ARG A 329 -8.26 -12.49 12.87
N PRO A 330 -9.56 -12.74 13.09
CA PRO A 330 -10.03 -13.29 14.36
C PRO A 330 -9.42 -14.67 14.69
N ILE A 331 -9.21 -15.48 13.65
CA ILE A 331 -8.63 -16.82 13.80
C ILE A 331 -7.12 -16.71 14.03
N LEU A 332 -6.43 -15.93 13.21
CA LEU A 332 -4.99 -15.70 13.30
C LEU A 332 -4.60 -15.06 14.64
N GLU A 333 -5.34 -14.03 15.08
CA GLU A 333 -5.13 -13.38 16.37
C GLU A 333 -5.25 -14.37 17.54
N ARG A 334 -6.24 -15.27 17.49
CA ARG A 334 -6.42 -16.30 18.51
C ARG A 334 -5.21 -17.21 18.61
N PHE A 335 -4.76 -17.81 17.51
CA PHE A 335 -3.62 -18.73 17.50
C PHE A 335 -2.33 -18.04 17.93
N LEU A 336 -2.08 -16.83 17.45
CA LEU A 336 -0.88 -16.08 17.83
C LEU A 336 -0.91 -15.67 19.32
N ARG A 337 -2.06 -15.31 19.89
CA ARG A 337 -2.16 -15.05 21.34
C ARG A 337 -1.95 -16.30 22.18
N GLU A 338 -2.47 -17.45 21.74
CA GLU A 338 -2.24 -18.72 22.40
C GLU A 338 -0.74 -19.10 22.38
N ALA A 339 -0.02 -18.83 21.28
CA ALA A 339 1.39 -19.17 21.13
C ALA A 339 2.35 -18.19 21.81
N LEU A 340 2.11 -16.85 21.65
CA LEU A 340 3.00 -15.79 22.12
C LEU A 340 2.71 -15.33 23.56
N GLY A 341 1.53 -15.67 24.10
CA GLY A 341 1.11 -15.24 25.44
C GLY A 341 0.63 -13.79 25.52
N GLU A 342 0.39 -13.32 26.76
CA GLU A 342 -0.22 -12.00 27.02
C GLU A 342 0.77 -10.82 26.97
N GLY A 343 2.07 -11.10 26.87
CA GLY A 343 3.13 -10.08 26.90
C GLY A 343 3.28 -9.24 25.62
N VAL A 344 2.45 -9.48 24.59
CA VAL A 344 2.55 -8.85 23.28
C VAL A 344 1.30 -8.07 22.90
N SER A 345 1.48 -7.00 22.14
CA SER A 345 0.40 -6.21 21.55
C SER A 345 0.30 -6.49 20.06
N LEU A 346 -0.73 -7.25 19.64
CA LEU A 346 -0.99 -7.50 18.23
C LEU A 346 -1.73 -6.33 17.61
N LEU A 347 -1.15 -5.70 16.61
CA LEU A 347 -1.67 -4.53 15.92
C LEU A 347 -1.99 -4.91 14.47
N PHE A 348 -3.20 -4.59 14.04
CA PHE A 348 -3.71 -4.87 12.70
C PHE A 348 -4.09 -3.55 12.04
N PRO A 349 -3.20 -2.96 11.21
CA PRO A 349 -3.50 -1.71 10.52
C PRO A 349 -4.78 -1.81 9.68
N GLU A 350 -5.65 -0.82 9.79
CA GLU A 350 -6.87 -0.75 8.99
C GLU A 350 -6.62 -0.10 7.61
N LEU A 351 -5.56 0.71 7.51
CA LEU A 351 -5.17 1.35 6.27
C LEU A 351 -4.17 0.47 5.50
N PRO A 352 -4.22 0.50 4.17
CA PRO A 352 -3.35 -0.33 3.34
C PRO A 352 -1.87 0.07 3.47
N PRO A 353 -0.91 -0.84 3.14
CA PRO A 353 0.52 -0.57 3.30
C PRO A 353 1.01 0.71 2.58
N PHE A 354 0.44 1.08 1.43
CA PHE A 354 0.83 2.34 0.78
C PHE A 354 0.50 3.60 1.60
N TYR A 355 -0.45 3.54 2.57
CA TYR A 355 -0.62 4.62 3.55
C TYR A 355 0.65 4.78 4.40
N GLY A 356 1.24 3.68 4.86
CA GLY A 356 2.51 3.71 5.58
C GLY A 356 3.64 4.28 4.72
N ALA A 357 3.66 3.97 3.42
CA ALA A 357 4.59 4.60 2.48
C ALA A 357 4.40 6.13 2.42
N CYS A 358 3.15 6.62 2.44
CA CYS A 358 2.86 8.05 2.50
C CYS A 358 3.37 8.68 3.81
N VAL A 359 3.12 8.04 4.95
CA VAL A 359 3.62 8.50 6.26
C VAL A 359 5.14 8.55 6.29
N ARG A 360 5.80 7.50 5.78
CA ARG A 360 7.26 7.44 5.69
C ARG A 360 7.83 8.52 4.77
N CYS A 361 7.16 8.77 3.64
CA CYS A 361 7.55 9.85 2.71
C CYS A 361 7.54 11.21 3.41
N CYS A 362 6.50 11.55 4.16
CA CYS A 362 6.44 12.79 4.95
C CYS A 362 7.65 12.91 5.87
N SER A 363 7.93 11.87 6.67
CA SER A 363 9.06 11.86 7.60
C SER A 363 10.40 12.12 6.90
N LEU A 364 10.65 11.43 5.79
CA LEU A 364 11.91 11.54 5.03
C LEU A 364 12.08 12.88 4.31
N CYS A 365 10.97 13.51 3.92
CA CYS A 365 10.97 14.84 3.30
C CYS A 365 10.95 15.98 4.34
N GLY A 366 11.03 15.68 5.64
CA GLY A 366 10.99 16.68 6.72
C GLY A 366 9.63 17.32 6.94
N VAL A 367 8.57 16.69 6.44
CA VAL A 367 7.18 17.14 6.62
C VAL A 367 6.60 16.48 7.87
N GLN A 368 6.04 17.28 8.75
CA GLN A 368 5.42 16.83 10.02
C GLN A 368 3.94 17.23 10.03
N PRO A 369 3.07 16.46 9.39
CA PRO A 369 1.63 16.76 9.40
C PRO A 369 1.01 16.51 10.76
N ASN A 370 -0.11 17.16 11.05
CA ASN A 370 -0.95 16.79 12.18
C ASN A 370 -1.45 15.35 11.95
N PRO A 371 -1.14 14.37 12.84
CA PRO A 371 -1.47 12.97 12.62
C PRO A 371 -2.96 12.70 12.46
N ILE A 372 -3.80 13.35 13.30
CA ILE A 372 -5.26 13.14 13.30
C ILE A 372 -5.85 13.67 11.99
N GLU A 373 -5.50 14.88 11.61
CA GLU A 373 -6.00 15.50 10.37
C GLU A 373 -5.56 14.72 9.13
N PHE A 374 -4.30 14.27 9.11
CA PHE A 374 -3.78 13.45 8.01
C PHE A 374 -4.58 12.15 7.84
N ASP A 375 -4.82 11.43 8.93
CA ASP A 375 -5.53 10.15 8.90
C ASP A 375 -7.00 10.34 8.47
N GLU A 376 -7.67 11.36 8.97
CA GLU A 376 -9.03 11.70 8.59
C GLU A 376 -9.13 12.09 7.10
N ASN A 377 -8.22 12.94 6.63
CA ASN A 377 -8.16 13.34 5.24
C ASN A 377 -7.87 12.15 4.32
N PHE A 378 -6.91 11.28 4.70
CA PHE A 378 -6.55 10.10 3.94
C PHE A 378 -7.75 9.15 3.80
N ARG A 379 -8.39 8.78 4.92
CA ARG A 379 -9.59 7.93 4.92
C ARG A 379 -10.72 8.52 4.07
N ARG A 380 -11.00 9.83 4.21
CA ARG A 380 -12.08 10.51 3.50
C ARG A 380 -11.85 10.56 1.98
N THR A 381 -10.60 10.66 1.53
CA THR A 381 -10.27 10.88 0.12
C THR A 381 -9.86 9.60 -0.61
N LEU A 382 -9.43 8.55 0.09
CA LEU A 382 -9.11 7.26 -0.49
C LEU A 382 -10.35 6.54 -1.08
N VAL A 383 -11.52 6.73 -0.49
CA VAL A 383 -12.78 6.04 -0.86
C VAL A 383 -13.43 6.62 -2.14
N ARG A 384 -12.74 7.50 -2.83
CA ARG A 384 -13.21 8.06 -4.11
C ARG A 384 -12.44 7.46 -5.28
#